data_0dfe88515da875f932261b17e782d51c
#
_entry.id   0dfe88515da875f932261b17e782d51c
#
_cell.length_a   1.000
_cell.length_b   1.000
_cell.length_c   1.000
_cell.angle_alpha   90.00
_cell.angle_beta   90.00
_cell.angle_gamma   90.00
#
_symmetry.space_group_name_H-M   'P 1'
#
loop_
_entity.id
_entity.type
_entity.pdbx_description
1 polymer ?
#
loop_
_entity_poly.entity_id
_entity_poly.type
_entity_poly.pdbx_seq_one_letter_code
_entity_poly.pdbx_strand_id
1 'polypeptide(L)'
;MKHRLFLFLVMCVGTLSFLFSSCSDDSVDVRDINTQTVLVFMPWSGSATSEGNLYPYLKQNLDSIESAIKRDKGINGRVLVFFATSPNEASLYEIKYSAGTIQHNTIKTYTGNNYDTTDGMAEVFSDVQQNAYALNYALIVGGHGTGWTY
;
A
#
# COMPACT_ATOMS: atom_id res chain seq x y z
N MET A 1 -34.58 -25.22 54.49
CA MET A 1 -34.89 -25.20 53.04
C MET A 1 -34.78 -23.81 52.39
N LYS A 2 -35.17 -22.71 53.05
CA LYS A 2 -35.13 -21.34 52.47
C LYS A 2 -33.72 -20.83 52.12
N HIS A 3 -32.71 -21.14 52.95
CA HIS A 3 -31.31 -20.71 52.67
C HIS A 3 -30.66 -21.41 51.47
N ARG A 4 -30.99 -22.68 51.20
CA ARG A 4 -30.46 -23.38 50.02
C ARG A 4 -31.06 -22.87 48.72
N LEU A 5 -32.32 -22.46 48.72
CA LEU A 5 -32.99 -21.88 47.57
C LEU A 5 -32.43 -20.49 47.26
N PHE A 6 -32.11 -19.69 48.27
CA PHE A 6 -31.52 -18.37 48.12
C PHE A 6 -30.10 -18.43 47.55
N LEU A 7 -29.28 -19.41 47.98
CA LEU A 7 -27.93 -19.64 47.44
C LEU A 7 -27.97 -20.04 45.96
N PHE A 8 -28.94 -20.89 45.58
CA PHE A 8 -29.12 -21.28 44.19
C PHE A 8 -29.53 -20.08 43.29
N LEU A 9 -30.40 -19.20 43.78
CA LEU A 9 -30.86 -18.03 43.06
C LEU A 9 -29.73 -17.01 42.84
N VAL A 10 -28.87 -16.79 43.85
CA VAL A 10 -27.70 -15.92 43.75
C VAL A 10 -26.66 -16.47 42.77
N MET A 11 -26.48 -17.80 42.74
CA MET A 11 -25.54 -18.46 41.86
C MET A 11 -26.02 -18.39 40.38
N CYS A 12 -27.32 -18.54 40.13
CA CYS A 12 -27.90 -18.41 38.79
C CYS A 12 -27.85 -16.98 38.24
N VAL A 13 -28.02 -15.96 39.10
CA VAL A 13 -27.91 -14.56 38.68
C VAL A 13 -26.47 -14.17 38.39
N GLY A 14 -25.50 -14.71 39.14
CA GLY A 14 -24.06 -14.47 38.89
C GLY A 14 -23.55 -15.07 37.58
N THR A 15 -24.07 -16.24 37.18
CA THR A 15 -23.66 -16.89 35.92
C THR A 15 -24.29 -16.24 34.67
N LEU A 16 -25.46 -15.61 34.81
CA LEU A 16 -26.11 -14.93 33.69
C LEU A 16 -25.44 -13.62 33.34
N SER A 17 -24.71 -13.00 34.27
CA SER A 17 -23.99 -11.73 34.03
C SER A 17 -22.72 -11.90 33.19
N PHE A 18 -22.19 -13.11 33.02
CA PHE A 18 -21.00 -13.37 32.19
C PHE A 18 -21.31 -13.65 30.73
N LEU A 19 -22.59 -13.78 30.36
CA LEU A 19 -22.97 -14.09 28.97
C LEU A 19 -23.20 -12.86 28.11
N PHE A 20 -23.16 -11.64 28.65
CA PHE A 20 -23.39 -10.39 27.90
C PHE A 20 -22.11 -9.57 27.60
N SER A 21 -20.94 -10.14 27.90
CA SER A 21 -19.67 -9.43 27.70
C SER A 21 -18.91 -9.91 26.45
N SER A 22 -19.61 -10.25 25.38
CA SER A 22 -18.95 -10.62 24.11
C SER A 22 -19.71 -10.08 22.91
N CYS A 23 -19.84 -8.77 22.86
CA CYS A 23 -19.90 -8.00 21.64
C CYS A 23 -19.00 -6.79 21.89
N SER A 24 -17.70 -6.93 21.66
CA SER A 24 -16.93 -5.82 21.21
C SER A 24 -17.51 -5.49 19.83
N ASP A 25 -18.27 -4.42 19.74
CA ASP A 25 -18.50 -3.74 18.48
C ASP A 25 -17.12 -3.29 17.97
N ASP A 26 -16.42 -4.20 17.29
CA ASP A 26 -15.39 -3.82 16.35
C ASP A 26 -16.11 -3.14 15.18
N SER A 27 -16.71 -1.99 15.46
CA SER A 27 -17.12 -1.07 14.43
C SER A 27 -15.83 -0.60 13.75
N VAL A 28 -15.45 -1.28 12.70
CA VAL A 28 -14.45 -0.77 11.77
C VAL A 28 -14.95 0.60 11.35
N ASP A 29 -14.26 1.66 11.80
CA ASP A 29 -14.63 3.01 11.38
C ASP A 29 -14.40 3.07 9.88
N VAL A 30 -15.50 3.00 9.12
CA VAL A 30 -15.50 2.99 7.65
C VAL A 30 -14.79 4.23 7.09
N ARG A 31 -14.58 5.27 7.91
CA ARG A 31 -13.84 6.48 7.54
C ARG A 31 -12.33 6.25 7.40
N ASP A 32 -11.78 5.20 8.01
CA ASP A 32 -10.36 4.87 7.96
C ASP A 32 -10.01 3.88 6.83
N ILE A 33 -11.02 3.39 6.09
CA ILE A 33 -10.76 2.48 4.97
C ILE A 33 -10.15 3.29 3.82
N ASN A 34 -8.91 2.92 3.45
CA ASN A 34 -8.30 3.44 2.24
C ASN A 34 -9.11 3.01 1.02
N THR A 35 -9.70 3.97 0.32
CA THR A 35 -10.58 3.69 -0.82
C THR A 35 -9.82 3.40 -2.10
N GLN A 36 -8.60 3.95 -2.23
CA GLN A 36 -7.80 3.81 -3.44
C GLN A 36 -6.30 3.81 -3.15
N THR A 37 -5.60 2.86 -3.77
CA THR A 37 -4.14 2.87 -3.86
C THR A 37 -3.73 2.92 -5.32
N VAL A 38 -2.88 3.89 -5.65
CA VAL A 38 -2.23 4.01 -6.96
C VAL A 38 -0.82 3.45 -6.83
N LEU A 39 -0.49 2.43 -7.62
CA LEU A 39 0.87 1.95 -7.77
C LEU A 39 1.46 2.50 -9.05
N VAL A 40 2.54 3.25 -8.93
CA VAL A 40 3.41 3.65 -10.04
C VAL A 40 4.53 2.63 -10.11
N PHE A 41 4.50 1.75 -11.10
CA PHE A 41 5.46 0.66 -11.26
C PHE A 41 6.45 1.00 -12.36
N MET A 42 7.71 1.27 -11.98
CA MET A 42 8.79 1.68 -12.86
C MET A 42 10.01 0.75 -12.66
N PRO A 43 10.00 -0.44 -13.29
CA PRO A 43 11.15 -1.34 -13.27
C PRO A 43 12.33 -0.71 -14.02
N TRP A 44 13.52 -1.31 -13.90
CA TRP A 44 14.69 -0.77 -14.54
C TRP A 44 14.52 -0.66 -16.07
N SER A 45 14.60 0.55 -16.56
CA SER A 45 14.46 0.90 -17.98
C SER A 45 15.62 1.79 -18.44
N GLY A 46 16.76 1.68 -17.76
CA GLY A 46 17.98 2.35 -18.13
C GLY A 46 18.74 1.59 -19.21
N SER A 47 19.75 2.25 -19.79
CA SER A 47 20.66 1.68 -20.76
C SER A 47 22.09 2.12 -20.45
N ALA A 48 23.08 1.31 -20.80
CA ALA A 48 24.49 1.70 -20.74
C ALA A 48 24.86 2.81 -21.75
N THR A 49 24.01 2.99 -22.76
CA THR A 49 24.13 4.07 -23.75
C THR A 49 23.02 5.10 -23.56
N SER A 50 23.20 6.30 -24.11
CA SER A 50 22.16 7.34 -24.08
C SER A 50 20.93 6.95 -24.93
N GLU A 51 21.12 6.11 -25.93
CA GLU A 51 20.04 5.61 -26.76
C GLU A 51 19.21 4.57 -26.03
N GLY A 52 17.90 4.78 -25.99
CA GLY A 52 16.96 3.91 -25.28
C GLY A 52 16.98 4.04 -23.75
N ASN A 53 17.72 4.99 -23.17
CA ASN A 53 17.72 5.19 -21.72
C ASN A 53 16.48 5.99 -21.27
N LEU A 54 15.49 5.33 -20.70
CA LEU A 54 14.28 5.96 -20.18
C LEU A 54 14.39 6.44 -18.71
N TYR A 55 15.42 6.03 -17.98
CA TYR A 55 15.56 6.36 -16.57
C TYR A 55 15.40 7.87 -16.25
N PRO A 56 16.04 8.81 -16.98
CA PRO A 56 15.88 10.24 -16.72
C PRO A 56 14.43 10.70 -16.90
N TYR A 57 13.72 10.17 -17.88
CA TYR A 57 12.33 10.52 -18.18
C TYR A 57 11.37 9.96 -17.13
N LEU A 58 11.60 8.73 -16.66
CA LEU A 58 10.83 8.15 -15.57
C LEU A 58 11.01 8.96 -14.29
N LYS A 59 12.23 9.40 -13.99
CA LYS A 59 12.49 10.30 -12.86
C LYS A 59 11.73 11.63 -13.02
N GLN A 60 11.73 12.24 -14.18
CA GLN A 60 10.97 13.47 -14.45
C GLN A 60 9.46 13.26 -14.28
N ASN A 61 8.95 12.08 -14.65
CA ASN A 61 7.54 11.74 -14.43
C ASN A 61 7.22 11.67 -12.93
N LEU A 62 8.10 11.07 -12.11
CA LEU A 62 7.96 11.06 -10.67
C LEU A 62 7.95 12.47 -10.07
N ASP A 63 8.91 13.32 -10.48
CA ASP A 63 8.97 14.72 -10.06
C ASP A 63 7.67 15.47 -10.40
N SER A 64 7.03 15.12 -11.52
CA SER A 64 5.74 15.69 -11.94
C SER A 64 4.58 15.20 -11.07
N ILE A 65 4.56 13.92 -10.71
CA ILE A 65 3.56 13.34 -9.78
C ILE A 65 3.69 14.02 -8.40
N GLU A 66 4.89 14.13 -7.86
CA GLU A 66 5.15 14.80 -6.59
C GLU A 66 4.72 16.27 -6.60
N SER A 67 5.02 16.97 -7.71
CA SER A 67 4.61 18.37 -7.89
C SER A 67 3.09 18.51 -7.90
N ALA A 68 2.36 17.58 -8.51
CA ALA A 68 0.90 17.58 -8.51
C ALA A 68 0.35 17.32 -7.10
N ILE A 69 0.87 16.31 -6.40
CA ILE A 69 0.47 16.00 -5.02
C ILE A 69 0.74 17.19 -4.08
N LYS A 70 1.88 17.86 -4.24
CA LYS A 70 2.24 19.04 -3.45
C LYS A 70 1.30 20.22 -3.73
N ARG A 71 1.01 20.50 -5.01
CA ARG A 71 0.10 21.57 -5.42
C ARG A 71 -1.29 21.39 -4.82
N ASP A 72 -1.79 20.15 -4.83
CA ASP A 72 -3.14 19.82 -4.39
C ASP A 72 -3.18 19.51 -2.87
N LYS A 73 -2.05 19.68 -2.17
CA LYS A 73 -1.88 19.46 -0.72
C LYS A 73 -2.23 18.03 -0.27
N GLY A 74 -1.97 17.07 -1.12
CA GLY A 74 -2.24 15.67 -0.90
C GLY A 74 -3.13 15.06 -1.96
N ILE A 75 -3.54 13.83 -1.73
CA ILE A 75 -4.44 13.05 -2.61
C ILE A 75 -5.40 12.27 -1.72
N ASN A 76 -6.63 12.07 -2.20
CA ASN A 76 -7.56 11.15 -1.53
C ASN A 76 -7.23 9.71 -1.91
N GLY A 77 -6.49 9.03 -1.04
CA GLY A 77 -5.93 7.70 -1.26
C GLY A 77 -4.42 7.66 -1.01
N ARG A 78 -3.78 6.59 -1.46
CA ARG A 78 -2.34 6.39 -1.28
C ARG A 78 -1.65 6.27 -2.64
N VAL A 79 -0.46 6.83 -2.75
CA VAL A 79 0.41 6.70 -3.93
C VAL A 79 1.66 5.95 -3.50
N LEU A 80 1.81 4.74 -4.02
CA LEU A 80 3.01 3.95 -3.86
C LEU A 80 3.80 3.95 -5.17
N VAL A 81 5.10 3.98 -5.04
CA VAL A 81 6.02 3.98 -6.18
C VAL A 81 6.99 2.81 -6.00
N PHE A 82 7.00 1.92 -6.97
CA PHE A 82 8.10 0.99 -7.17
C PHE A 82 9.03 1.59 -8.22
N PHE A 83 10.25 1.91 -7.84
CA PHE A 83 11.22 2.56 -8.72
C PHE A 83 12.57 1.87 -8.64
N ALA A 84 13.03 1.38 -9.80
CA ALA A 84 14.35 0.81 -9.93
C ALA A 84 15.38 1.92 -10.28
N THR A 85 16.40 2.04 -9.46
CA THR A 85 17.50 3.00 -9.63
C THR A 85 18.69 2.42 -10.40
N SER A 86 18.76 1.11 -10.47
CA SER A 86 19.76 0.34 -11.21
C SER A 86 19.18 -1.02 -11.60
N PRO A 87 19.90 -1.82 -12.42
CA PRO A 87 19.46 -3.19 -12.75
C PRO A 87 19.24 -4.09 -11.52
N ASN A 88 19.92 -3.79 -10.41
CA ASN A 88 19.94 -4.65 -9.23
C ASN A 88 19.36 -4.00 -7.97
N GLU A 89 18.83 -2.78 -8.09
CA GLU A 89 18.28 -2.05 -6.95
C GLU A 89 16.96 -1.38 -7.32
N ALA A 90 15.96 -1.62 -6.49
CA ALA A 90 14.67 -0.95 -6.55
C ALA A 90 14.15 -0.70 -5.14
N SER A 91 13.23 0.23 -5.01
CA SER A 91 12.52 0.47 -3.76
C SER A 91 11.02 0.65 -4.00
N LEU A 92 10.23 0.18 -3.02
CA LEU A 92 8.83 0.50 -2.89
C LEU A 92 8.69 1.54 -1.78
N TYR A 93 8.15 2.69 -2.10
CA TYR A 93 7.92 3.77 -1.13
C TYR A 93 6.57 4.45 -1.36
N GLU A 94 6.05 5.06 -0.32
CA GLU A 94 4.84 5.87 -0.39
C GLU A 94 5.20 7.35 -0.48
N ILE A 95 4.56 8.06 -1.41
CA ILE A 95 4.63 9.52 -1.48
C ILE A 95 3.54 10.09 -0.59
N LYS A 96 3.93 10.91 0.39
CA LYS A 96 3.04 11.63 1.29
C LYS A 96 3.28 13.13 1.25
N TYR A 97 2.19 13.88 1.29
CA TYR A 97 2.26 15.30 1.58
C TYR A 97 2.03 15.51 3.07
N SER A 98 3.00 16.12 3.76
CA SER A 98 2.91 16.42 5.18
C SER A 98 3.66 17.71 5.50
N ALA A 99 3.06 18.55 6.31
CA ALA A 99 3.66 19.81 6.77
C ALA A 99 4.23 20.70 5.64
N GLY A 100 3.55 20.74 4.49
CA GLY A 100 3.96 21.57 3.34
C GLY A 100 4.99 20.94 2.41
N THR A 101 5.44 19.71 2.71
CA THR A 101 6.51 19.01 1.96
C THR A 101 6.07 17.65 1.48
N ILE A 102 6.72 17.16 0.43
CA ILE A 102 6.65 15.77 0.01
C ILE A 102 7.64 14.95 0.86
N GLN A 103 7.16 13.81 1.30
CA GLN A 103 7.95 12.83 2.06
C GLN A 103 7.87 11.47 1.35
N HIS A 104 8.99 10.75 1.33
CA HIS A 104 9.07 9.38 0.84
C HIS A 104 9.18 8.43 2.05
N ASN A 105 8.16 7.62 2.26
CA ASN A 105 8.17 6.59 3.29
C ASN A 105 8.54 5.26 2.64
N THR A 106 9.81 4.86 2.75
CA THR A 106 10.27 3.57 2.22
C THR A 106 9.58 2.41 2.94
N ILE A 107 8.97 1.53 2.16
CA ILE A 107 8.28 0.32 2.64
C ILE A 107 9.25 -0.86 2.54
N LYS A 108 9.89 -1.02 1.38
CA LYS A 108 10.80 -2.14 1.12
C LYS A 108 11.85 -1.77 0.08
N THR A 109 13.06 -2.32 0.25
CA THR A 109 14.12 -2.29 -0.75
C THR A 109 14.27 -3.68 -1.36
N TYR A 110 14.48 -3.72 -2.66
CA TYR A 110 14.63 -4.94 -3.45
C TYR A 110 16.01 -4.99 -4.07
N THR A 111 16.55 -6.20 -4.13
CA THR A 111 17.85 -6.47 -4.78
C THR A 111 17.69 -7.55 -5.84
N GLY A 112 18.33 -7.38 -7.00
CA GLY A 112 18.17 -8.27 -8.14
C GLY A 112 17.47 -7.59 -9.31
N ASN A 113 17.28 -8.29 -10.43
CA ASN A 113 16.76 -7.73 -11.68
C ASN A 113 15.54 -8.47 -12.26
N ASN A 114 14.78 -9.15 -11.42
CA ASN A 114 13.65 -9.98 -11.85
C ASN A 114 12.28 -9.30 -11.73
N TYR A 115 12.24 -7.97 -11.60
CA TYR A 115 10.97 -7.25 -11.33
C TYR A 115 10.10 -7.04 -12.56
N ASP A 116 10.63 -7.27 -13.75
CA ASP A 116 9.88 -7.31 -15.01
C ASP A 116 9.34 -8.71 -15.36
N THR A 117 9.62 -9.70 -14.50
CA THR A 117 9.06 -11.06 -14.61
C THR A 117 7.72 -11.16 -13.88
N THR A 118 6.93 -12.18 -14.21
CA THR A 118 5.65 -12.45 -13.53
C THR A 118 5.83 -12.61 -12.01
N ASP A 119 6.85 -13.34 -11.58
CA ASP A 119 7.08 -13.61 -10.16
C ASP A 119 7.55 -12.34 -9.42
N GLY A 120 8.43 -11.56 -10.03
CA GLY A 120 8.89 -10.29 -9.47
C GLY A 120 7.78 -9.25 -9.36
N MET A 121 6.93 -9.16 -10.38
CA MET A 121 5.74 -8.28 -10.33
C MET A 121 4.75 -8.76 -9.25
N ALA A 122 4.52 -10.07 -9.14
CA ALA A 122 3.64 -10.64 -8.13
C ALA A 122 4.14 -10.35 -6.71
N GLU A 123 5.45 -10.42 -6.47
CA GLU A 123 6.08 -10.04 -5.20
C GLU A 123 5.76 -8.56 -4.86
N VAL A 124 6.02 -7.65 -5.79
CA VAL A 124 5.75 -6.21 -5.58
C VAL A 124 4.27 -5.95 -5.31
N PHE A 125 3.37 -6.59 -6.06
CA PHE A 125 1.92 -6.42 -5.86
C PHE A 125 1.46 -6.96 -4.51
N SER A 126 2.03 -8.08 -4.07
CA SER A 126 1.77 -8.62 -2.73
C SER A 126 2.21 -7.64 -1.63
N ASP A 127 3.41 -7.06 -1.76
CA ASP A 127 3.90 -6.05 -0.82
C ASP A 127 3.00 -4.80 -0.79
N VAL A 128 2.50 -4.37 -1.95
CA VAL A 128 1.54 -3.25 -2.05
C VAL A 128 0.24 -3.60 -1.32
N GLN A 129 -0.31 -4.79 -1.55
CA GLN A 129 -1.54 -5.22 -0.87
C GLN A 129 -1.38 -5.31 0.65
N GLN A 130 -0.24 -5.81 1.11
CA GLN A 130 0.02 -5.95 2.55
C GLN A 130 0.22 -4.59 3.26
N ASN A 131 0.84 -3.62 2.58
CA ASN A 131 1.23 -2.34 3.19
C ASN A 131 0.26 -1.19 2.86
N ALA A 132 -0.54 -1.34 1.81
CA ALA A 132 -1.45 -0.29 1.33
C ALA A 132 -2.75 -0.90 0.80
N TYR A 133 -3.38 -1.75 1.62
CA TYR A 133 -4.68 -2.32 1.27
C TYR A 133 -5.69 -1.20 0.93
N ALA A 134 -6.48 -1.43 -0.12
CA ALA A 134 -7.50 -0.50 -0.57
C ALA A 134 -8.67 -1.28 -1.20
N LEU A 135 -9.82 -0.60 -1.31
CA LEU A 135 -10.98 -1.15 -2.03
C LEU A 135 -10.74 -1.18 -3.54
N ASN A 136 -9.94 -0.24 -4.05
CA ASN A 136 -9.60 -0.13 -5.47
C ASN A 136 -8.10 0.08 -5.65
N TYR A 137 -7.57 -0.47 -6.72
CA TYR A 137 -6.19 -0.27 -7.13
C TYR A 137 -6.12 0.28 -8.54
N ALA A 138 -5.23 1.26 -8.76
CA ALA A 138 -4.84 1.73 -10.07
C ALA A 138 -3.34 1.43 -10.28
N LEU A 139 -2.99 0.99 -11.50
CA LEU A 139 -1.62 0.69 -11.88
C LEU A 139 -1.19 1.63 -13.01
N ILE A 140 -0.07 2.31 -12.80
CA ILE A 140 0.63 3.09 -13.81
C ILE A 140 1.96 2.39 -14.08
N VAL A 141 2.20 1.97 -15.30
CA VAL A 141 3.45 1.30 -15.71
C VAL A 141 4.30 2.25 -16.51
N GLY A 142 5.54 2.45 -16.07
CA GLY A 142 6.57 3.18 -16.80
C GLY A 142 7.68 2.24 -17.23
N GLY A 143 7.96 2.19 -18.52
CA GLY A 143 9.00 1.31 -19.07
C GLY A 143 9.04 1.39 -20.60
N HIS A 144 9.95 0.60 -21.20
CA HIS A 144 9.97 0.44 -22.64
C HIS A 144 8.75 -0.35 -23.11
N GLY A 145 7.98 0.24 -24.03
CA GLY A 145 6.98 -0.48 -24.80
C GLY A 145 7.62 -1.01 -26.09
N THR A 146 7.58 -2.31 -26.30
CA THR A 146 8.05 -2.91 -27.57
C THR A 146 7.04 -2.74 -28.71
N GLY A 147 5.93 -2.05 -28.46
CA GLY A 147 4.81 -1.94 -29.38
C GLY A 147 3.99 -3.25 -29.49
N TRP A 148 2.93 -3.19 -30.25
CA TRP A 148 2.13 -4.38 -30.59
C TRP A 148 2.85 -5.10 -31.72
N THR A 149 3.61 -6.14 -31.37
CA THR A 149 4.15 -7.05 -32.40
C THR A 149 3.12 -8.15 -32.62
N TYR A 150 2.63 -8.22 -33.85
CA TYR A 150 1.80 -9.33 -34.33
C TYR A 150 2.69 -10.45 -34.85
#